data_87f1eed4e1e5fe3f5f74f923299622ad
#
_entry.id   87f1eed4e1e5fe3f5f74f923299622ad
#
_cell.length_a   1.000
_cell.length_b   1.000
_cell.length_c   1.000
_cell.angle_alpha   90.00
_cell.angle_beta   90.00
_cell.angle_gamma   90.00
#
_symmetry.space_group_name_H-M   'P 1'
#
loop_
_entity.id
_entity.type
_entity.pdbx_description
1 polymer ?
#
loop_
_entity_poly.entity_id
_entity_poly.type
_entity_poly.pdbx_seq_one_letter_code
_entity_poly.pdbx_strand_id
1 'polypeptide(L)'
;MNNTLAVTLLSSCALLLGACTTDLDRSQAAPPPTGSEFNRALSGHYREMAPNQWDAQRDFSASEHFARKAMASGRGETVQPDNVIHNDPVRLESELVAARARLITALNGGATTRVPNSAARAQAAFDCWNDEASDPQLVGAPPNPTTVEPWLAAKVQNCRDSYYSAMNEVDARPVAAAPAYVAPMAAAPQPAPVSRQQAYITFFDFDRATVTPEGMTVLQAVSDNVRRGGAVDVTVTGNTDRSGTDGYNIALSQRRADAVKAILVRNGVSPGVIVSVAKGEAQPLVATADGMREPQNRNVAVFIK
;
A
#
# COMPACT_ATOMS: atom_id res chain seq x y z
N MET A 1 38.18 -21.66 -63.37
CA MET A 1 39.17 -21.40 -62.29
C MET A 1 38.64 -20.30 -61.38
N ASN A 2 38.28 -20.76 -60.25
CA ASN A 2 38.19 -20.05 -58.95
C ASN A 2 37.22 -18.88 -58.78
N ASN A 3 35.99 -19.22 -58.44
CA ASN A 3 35.11 -18.45 -57.59
C ASN A 3 35.26 -18.95 -56.13
N THR A 4 36.02 -18.24 -55.31
CA THR A 4 36.00 -18.35 -53.84
C THR A 4 36.57 -17.05 -53.30
N LEU A 5 35.67 -16.18 -52.78
CA LEU A 5 35.96 -15.12 -51.79
C LEU A 5 34.84 -14.09 -51.78
N ALA A 6 33.73 -14.42 -51.13
CA ALA A 6 32.76 -13.42 -50.69
C ALA A 6 31.75 -14.04 -49.72
N VAL A 7 32.20 -14.63 -48.63
CA VAL A 7 31.35 -14.98 -47.47
C VAL A 7 32.21 -14.85 -46.22
N THR A 8 32.43 -13.66 -45.73
CA THR A 8 32.86 -13.39 -44.34
C THR A 8 32.93 -11.88 -44.09
N LEU A 9 31.81 -11.18 -44.05
CA LEU A 9 31.74 -9.82 -43.50
C LEU A 9 30.29 -9.42 -43.14
N LEU A 10 29.55 -10.33 -42.53
CA LEU A 10 28.19 -10.02 -42.02
C LEU A 10 27.99 -10.54 -40.58
N SER A 11 29.06 -10.58 -39.79
CA SER A 11 28.92 -11.08 -38.39
C SER A 11 29.49 -10.15 -37.33
N SER A 12 29.71 -8.87 -37.62
CA SER A 12 30.32 -7.94 -36.66
C SER A 12 29.48 -6.69 -36.38
N CYS A 13 28.24 -6.58 -36.88
CA CYS A 13 27.39 -5.41 -36.65
C CYS A 13 26.27 -5.65 -35.64
N ALA A 14 26.17 -6.85 -35.07
CA ALA A 14 25.11 -7.19 -34.11
C ALA A 14 25.44 -6.90 -32.63
N LEU A 15 26.66 -6.39 -32.34
CA LEU A 15 27.13 -6.17 -30.96
C LEU A 15 27.17 -4.71 -30.53
N LEU A 16 26.72 -3.75 -31.34
CA LEU A 16 26.73 -2.33 -30.99
C LEU A 16 25.32 -1.69 -30.83
N LEU A 17 24.25 -2.46 -30.99
CA LEU A 17 22.88 -1.98 -30.78
C LEU A 17 22.38 -2.16 -29.32
N GLY A 18 23.23 -2.64 -28.42
CA GLY A 18 22.87 -2.86 -26.99
C GLY A 18 22.96 -1.62 -26.11
N ALA A 19 23.37 -0.45 -26.61
CA ALA A 19 23.72 0.69 -25.79
C ALA A 19 22.59 1.72 -25.53
N CYS A 20 21.40 1.54 -26.13
CA CYS A 20 20.29 2.51 -26.02
C CYS A 20 18.90 1.85 -25.86
N THR A 21 18.81 0.63 -25.35
CA THR A 21 17.49 0.07 -25.05
C THR A 21 17.00 0.59 -23.70
N THR A 22 15.81 1.19 -23.71
CA THR A 22 15.13 1.68 -22.49
C THR A 22 14.65 0.52 -21.62
N ASP A 23 14.29 0.76 -20.37
CA ASP A 23 13.65 -0.24 -19.52
C ASP A 23 12.28 -0.64 -20.10
N LEU A 24 11.61 0.30 -20.76
CA LEU A 24 10.38 0.01 -21.50
C LEU A 24 10.62 -1.04 -22.58
N ASP A 25 11.62 -0.84 -23.47
CA ASP A 25 11.94 -1.81 -24.52
C ASP A 25 12.29 -3.18 -23.96
N ARG A 26 13.10 -3.21 -22.89
CA ARG A 26 13.46 -4.45 -22.18
C ARG A 26 12.26 -5.15 -21.57
N SER A 27 11.32 -4.40 -21.00
CA SER A 27 10.11 -4.96 -20.40
C SER A 27 9.19 -5.58 -21.45
N GLN A 28 9.06 -4.95 -22.61
CA GLN A 28 8.25 -5.48 -23.72
C GLN A 28 8.88 -6.72 -24.37
N ALA A 29 10.21 -6.75 -24.48
CA ALA A 29 10.98 -7.88 -25.02
C ALA A 29 11.24 -9.00 -23.98
N ALA A 30 10.88 -8.80 -22.70
CA ALA A 30 11.16 -9.76 -21.64
C ALA A 30 10.41 -11.09 -21.86
N PRO A 31 11.01 -12.22 -21.48
CA PRO A 31 10.37 -13.53 -21.59
C PRO A 31 9.07 -13.57 -20.76
N PRO A 32 8.21 -14.59 -20.98
CA PRO A 32 7.01 -14.79 -20.19
C PRO A 32 7.33 -14.75 -18.70
N PRO A 33 6.49 -14.09 -17.88
CA PRO A 33 6.75 -13.93 -16.46
C PRO A 33 6.72 -15.28 -15.73
N THR A 34 7.60 -15.42 -14.75
CA THR A 34 7.74 -16.59 -13.88
C THR A 34 7.24 -16.28 -12.46
N GLY A 35 7.39 -17.20 -11.54
CA GLY A 35 7.00 -17.00 -10.15
C GLY A 35 5.53 -17.32 -9.85
N SER A 36 4.99 -16.74 -8.77
CA SER A 36 3.62 -16.96 -8.33
C SER A 36 2.60 -16.41 -9.34
N GLU A 37 1.34 -16.85 -9.24
CA GLU A 37 0.24 -16.30 -10.05
C GLU A 37 0.11 -14.78 -9.85
N PHE A 38 0.24 -14.33 -8.60
CA PHE A 38 0.28 -12.90 -8.26
C PHE A 38 1.39 -12.16 -9.03
N ASN A 39 2.62 -12.69 -8.99
CA ASN A 39 3.76 -12.06 -9.67
C ASN A 39 3.56 -11.97 -11.18
N ARG A 40 3.01 -13.04 -11.79
CA ARG A 40 2.72 -13.05 -13.23
C ARG A 40 1.64 -12.03 -13.60
N ALA A 41 0.56 -11.96 -12.83
CA ALA A 41 -0.51 -10.99 -13.03
C ALA A 41 -0.01 -9.55 -12.83
N LEU A 42 0.78 -9.31 -11.78
CA LEU A 42 1.35 -7.99 -11.48
C LEU A 42 2.31 -7.52 -12.58
N SER A 43 3.15 -8.42 -13.09
CA SER A 43 4.02 -8.15 -14.25
C SER A 43 3.20 -7.76 -15.49
N GLY A 44 2.08 -8.44 -15.74
CA GLY A 44 1.16 -8.12 -16.84
C GLY A 44 0.60 -6.71 -16.72
N HIS A 45 0.05 -6.34 -15.57
CA HIS A 45 -0.51 -5.00 -15.34
C HIS A 45 0.53 -3.90 -15.52
N TYR A 46 1.72 -4.02 -14.95
CA TYR A 46 2.76 -3.01 -15.14
C TYR A 46 3.27 -2.94 -16.59
N ARG A 47 3.31 -4.08 -17.31
CA ARG A 47 3.69 -4.12 -18.73
C ARG A 47 2.67 -3.42 -19.62
N GLU A 48 1.41 -3.43 -19.26
CA GLU A 48 0.35 -2.66 -19.94
C GLU A 48 0.41 -1.17 -19.61
N MET A 49 0.78 -0.81 -18.40
CA MET A 49 0.84 0.59 -17.94
C MET A 49 2.03 1.34 -18.56
N ALA A 50 3.20 0.73 -18.63
CA ALA A 50 4.44 1.40 -19.05
C ALA A 50 4.36 2.08 -20.43
N PRO A 51 3.86 1.45 -21.51
CA PRO A 51 3.69 2.12 -22.79
C PRO A 51 2.70 3.26 -22.77
N ASN A 52 1.62 3.16 -21.98
CA ASN A 52 0.62 4.21 -21.89
C ASN A 52 1.20 5.51 -21.32
N GLN A 53 2.12 5.42 -20.36
CA GLN A 53 2.84 6.58 -19.82
C GLN A 53 3.76 7.20 -20.89
N TRP A 54 4.41 6.38 -21.69
CA TRP A 54 5.29 6.86 -22.76
C TRP A 54 4.52 7.54 -23.89
N ASP A 55 3.53 6.85 -24.45
CA ASP A 55 2.85 7.28 -25.70
C ASP A 55 1.84 8.40 -25.46
N ALA A 56 1.02 8.26 -24.44
CA ALA A 56 -0.11 9.15 -24.19
C ALA A 56 0.26 10.40 -23.37
N GLN A 57 1.26 10.28 -22.49
CA GLN A 57 1.53 11.31 -21.47
C GLN A 57 2.91 11.94 -21.63
N ARG A 58 3.80 11.30 -22.40
CA ARG A 58 5.21 11.68 -22.47
C ARG A 58 5.92 11.69 -21.10
N ASP A 59 5.39 10.91 -20.15
CA ASP A 59 6.03 10.69 -18.86
C ASP A 59 7.00 9.52 -18.96
N PHE A 60 8.21 9.85 -19.34
CA PHE A 60 9.29 8.88 -19.46
C PHE A 60 9.72 8.29 -18.13
N SER A 61 9.57 9.04 -17.04
CA SER A 61 9.94 8.60 -15.69
C SER A 61 8.99 7.50 -15.19
N ALA A 62 7.69 7.74 -15.28
CA ALA A 62 6.66 6.78 -14.93
C ALA A 62 6.73 5.53 -15.82
N SER A 63 6.92 5.70 -17.13
CA SER A 63 7.08 4.59 -18.09
C SER A 63 8.24 3.66 -17.70
N GLU A 64 9.42 4.21 -17.44
CA GLU A 64 10.59 3.46 -17.02
C GLU A 64 10.42 2.82 -15.63
N HIS A 65 9.70 3.51 -14.72
CA HIS A 65 9.38 3.00 -13.39
C HIS A 65 8.52 1.74 -13.48
N PHE A 66 7.40 1.80 -14.19
CA PHE A 66 6.51 0.65 -14.36
C PHE A 66 7.15 -0.48 -15.18
N ALA A 67 7.99 -0.15 -16.15
CA ALA A 67 8.77 -1.15 -16.88
C ALA A 67 9.71 -1.95 -15.95
N ARG A 68 10.41 -1.28 -15.03
CA ARG A 68 11.25 -1.95 -14.03
C ARG A 68 10.43 -2.84 -13.09
N LYS A 69 9.27 -2.36 -12.61
CA LYS A 69 8.35 -3.15 -11.77
C LYS A 69 7.81 -4.38 -12.52
N ALA A 70 7.49 -4.23 -13.81
CA ALA A 70 7.07 -5.34 -14.67
C ALA A 70 8.15 -6.43 -14.77
N MET A 71 9.40 -6.03 -15.01
CA MET A 71 10.52 -6.97 -15.10
C MET A 71 10.82 -7.64 -13.76
N ALA A 72 10.81 -6.91 -12.66
CA ALA A 72 11.07 -7.45 -11.32
C ALA A 72 10.01 -8.49 -10.93
N SER A 73 8.71 -8.13 -11.04
CA SER A 73 7.62 -9.07 -10.77
C SER A 73 7.64 -10.26 -11.75
N GLY A 74 8.00 -10.03 -13.03
CA GLY A 74 8.14 -11.07 -14.03
C GLY A 74 9.23 -12.10 -13.73
N ARG A 75 10.29 -11.72 -13.01
CA ARG A 75 11.32 -12.63 -12.47
C ARG A 75 10.92 -13.32 -11.16
N GLY A 76 9.73 -13.05 -10.65
CA GLY A 76 9.25 -13.58 -9.36
C GLY A 76 9.76 -12.84 -8.13
N GLU A 77 10.36 -11.66 -8.30
CA GLU A 77 10.79 -10.81 -7.19
C GLU A 77 9.59 -10.21 -6.46
N THR A 78 9.77 -9.93 -5.17
CA THR A 78 8.76 -9.23 -4.38
C THR A 78 8.77 -7.74 -4.73
N VAL A 79 7.70 -7.27 -5.37
CA VAL A 79 7.50 -5.86 -5.71
C VAL A 79 6.49 -5.27 -4.73
N GLN A 80 6.91 -4.26 -3.97
CA GLN A 80 6.04 -3.57 -3.03
C GLN A 80 5.21 -2.49 -3.72
N PRO A 81 4.01 -2.14 -3.19
CA PRO A 81 3.29 -0.93 -3.57
C PRO A 81 4.16 0.30 -3.32
N ASP A 82 4.12 1.27 -4.23
CA ASP A 82 4.91 2.49 -4.13
C ASP A 82 4.61 3.27 -2.85
N ASN A 83 5.60 4.04 -2.39
CA ASN A 83 5.37 4.97 -1.30
C ASN A 83 4.53 6.13 -1.81
N VAL A 84 3.67 6.67 -0.95
CA VAL A 84 2.87 7.84 -1.29
C VAL A 84 3.80 9.03 -1.53
N ILE A 85 3.66 9.69 -2.68
CA ILE A 85 4.45 10.86 -3.05
C ILE A 85 3.84 12.08 -2.39
N HIS A 86 4.65 12.77 -1.56
CA HIS A 86 4.21 13.86 -0.67
C HIS A 86 4.25 15.23 -1.33
N ASN A 87 3.69 15.41 -2.51
CA ASN A 87 3.69 16.71 -3.19
C ASN A 87 2.29 17.30 -3.36
N ASP A 88 1.27 16.68 -2.74
CA ASP A 88 -0.12 16.98 -3.05
C ASP A 88 -0.81 17.85 -1.98
N PRO A 89 -1.74 18.71 -2.38
CA PRO A 89 -2.63 19.37 -1.45
C PRO A 89 -3.40 18.34 -0.62
N VAL A 90 -3.32 18.49 0.67
CA VAL A 90 -3.81 17.76 1.86
C VAL A 90 -4.94 16.69 1.66
N ARG A 91 -5.63 16.67 0.55
CA ARG A 91 -6.86 15.90 0.37
C ARG A 91 -6.66 14.52 -0.25
N LEU A 92 -5.76 14.38 -1.23
CA LEU A 92 -5.48 13.10 -1.89
C LEU A 92 -4.44 12.29 -1.10
N GLU A 93 -3.47 12.95 -0.48
CA GLU A 93 -2.43 12.29 0.32
C GLU A 93 -3.02 11.41 1.44
N SER A 94 -3.97 11.91 2.21
CA SER A 94 -4.58 11.14 3.30
C SER A 94 -5.33 9.90 2.79
N GLU A 95 -6.00 10.02 1.65
CA GLU A 95 -6.70 8.91 1.00
C GLU A 95 -5.71 7.87 0.45
N LEU A 96 -4.64 8.32 -0.22
CA LEU A 96 -3.57 7.44 -0.73
C LEU A 96 -2.86 6.68 0.40
N VAL A 97 -2.56 7.36 1.50
CA VAL A 97 -1.96 6.73 2.70
C VAL A 97 -2.88 5.64 3.25
N ALA A 98 -4.19 5.93 3.38
CA ALA A 98 -5.16 4.95 3.86
C ALA A 98 -5.32 3.77 2.89
N ALA A 99 -5.37 4.04 1.59
CA ALA A 99 -5.46 3.04 0.53
C ALA A 99 -4.23 2.11 0.54
N ARG A 100 -3.03 2.68 0.63
CA ARG A 100 -1.80 1.89 0.72
C ARG A 100 -1.77 0.99 1.94
N ALA A 101 -2.14 1.51 3.10
CA ALA A 101 -2.18 0.74 4.34
C ALA A 101 -3.16 -0.45 4.24
N ARG A 102 -4.35 -0.23 3.66
CA ARG A 102 -5.34 -1.27 3.39
C ARG A 102 -4.78 -2.33 2.43
N LEU A 103 -4.13 -1.91 1.35
CA LEU A 103 -3.51 -2.79 0.36
C LEU A 103 -2.42 -3.66 1.01
N ILE A 104 -1.48 -3.06 1.73
CA ILE A 104 -0.40 -3.79 2.42
C ILE A 104 -0.99 -4.80 3.41
N THR A 105 -2.01 -4.41 4.17
CA THR A 105 -2.70 -5.32 5.11
C THR A 105 -3.29 -6.53 4.37
N ALA A 106 -3.92 -6.32 3.22
CA ALA A 106 -4.49 -7.37 2.41
C ALA A 106 -3.41 -8.30 1.82
N LEU A 107 -2.32 -7.73 1.27
CA LEU A 107 -1.20 -8.50 0.71
C LEU A 107 -0.54 -9.37 1.78
N ASN A 108 -0.23 -8.80 2.94
CA ASN A 108 0.33 -9.51 4.09
C ASN A 108 -0.65 -10.53 4.68
N GLY A 109 -1.96 -10.29 4.56
CA GLY A 109 -3.05 -11.19 4.94
C GLY A 109 -3.29 -12.34 3.95
N GLY A 110 -2.37 -12.56 2.99
CA GLY A 110 -2.42 -13.68 2.06
C GLY A 110 -3.31 -13.47 0.83
N ALA A 111 -3.68 -12.22 0.50
CA ALA A 111 -4.42 -11.93 -0.72
C ALA A 111 -3.67 -12.37 -1.99
N THR A 112 -2.33 -12.32 -1.96
CA THR A 112 -1.44 -12.77 -3.05
C THR A 112 -1.61 -14.25 -3.42
N THR A 113 -2.09 -15.07 -2.49
CA THR A 113 -2.33 -16.50 -2.71
C THR A 113 -3.83 -16.79 -2.89
N ARG A 114 -4.68 -16.09 -2.13
CA ARG A 114 -6.13 -16.32 -2.11
C ARG A 114 -6.85 -15.79 -3.35
N VAL A 115 -6.45 -14.59 -3.80
CA VAL A 115 -7.05 -13.86 -4.93
C VAL A 115 -5.95 -13.15 -5.73
N PRO A 116 -5.00 -13.89 -6.30
CA PRO A 116 -3.77 -13.34 -6.85
C PRO A 116 -4.00 -12.28 -7.93
N ASN A 117 -4.96 -12.48 -8.82
CA ASN A 117 -5.24 -11.55 -9.90
C ASN A 117 -5.86 -10.24 -9.37
N SER A 118 -6.81 -10.31 -8.45
CA SER A 118 -7.43 -9.11 -7.86
C SER A 118 -6.42 -8.35 -6.98
N ALA A 119 -5.57 -9.06 -6.23
CA ALA A 119 -4.50 -8.46 -5.43
C ALA A 119 -3.46 -7.75 -6.31
N ALA A 120 -3.05 -8.36 -7.43
CA ALA A 120 -2.13 -7.77 -8.39
C ALA A 120 -2.72 -6.52 -9.06
N ARG A 121 -4.00 -6.59 -9.46
CA ARG A 121 -4.72 -5.44 -10.01
C ARG A 121 -4.85 -4.31 -8.99
N ALA A 122 -5.15 -4.63 -7.73
CA ALA A 122 -5.22 -3.63 -6.67
C ALA A 122 -3.89 -2.92 -6.47
N GLN A 123 -2.77 -3.64 -6.46
CA GLN A 123 -1.45 -3.04 -6.33
C GLN A 123 -1.09 -2.17 -7.53
N ALA A 124 -1.28 -2.65 -8.75
CA ALA A 124 -0.99 -1.89 -9.96
C ALA A 124 -1.86 -0.63 -10.06
N ALA A 125 -3.15 -0.74 -9.73
CA ALA A 125 -4.07 0.39 -9.74
C ALA A 125 -3.75 1.42 -8.64
N PHE A 126 -3.27 0.98 -7.48
CA PHE A 126 -2.76 1.88 -6.44
C PHE A 126 -1.55 2.67 -6.93
N ASP A 127 -0.57 1.98 -7.52
CA ASP A 127 0.65 2.62 -8.00
C ASP A 127 0.35 3.61 -9.15
N CYS A 128 -0.59 3.26 -10.04
CA CYS A 128 -1.13 4.18 -11.04
C CYS A 128 -1.74 5.43 -10.40
N TRP A 129 -2.61 5.25 -9.41
CA TRP A 129 -3.26 6.37 -8.74
C TRP A 129 -2.27 7.27 -8.02
N ASN A 130 -1.29 6.69 -7.34
CA ASN A 130 -0.23 7.42 -6.65
C ASN A 130 0.65 8.23 -7.61
N ASP A 131 0.96 7.67 -8.77
CA ASP A 131 1.73 8.34 -9.83
C ASP A 131 0.94 9.51 -10.44
N GLU A 132 -0.27 9.27 -10.92
CA GLU A 132 -1.13 10.29 -11.51
C GLU A 132 -1.51 11.42 -10.52
N ALA A 133 -1.67 11.10 -9.23
CA ALA A 133 -1.94 12.09 -8.20
C ALA A 133 -0.74 12.99 -7.90
N SER A 134 0.46 12.56 -8.26
CA SER A 134 1.70 13.32 -8.07
C SER A 134 2.06 14.23 -9.24
N ASP A 135 1.26 14.24 -10.32
CA ASP A 135 1.52 15.07 -11.50
C ASP A 135 1.63 16.55 -11.10
N PRO A 136 2.73 17.24 -11.50
CA PRO A 136 2.94 18.65 -11.17
C PRO A 136 1.82 19.60 -11.61
N GLN A 137 1.00 19.20 -12.57
CA GLN A 137 -0.17 19.98 -13.00
C GLN A 137 -1.32 19.93 -11.99
N LEU A 138 -1.38 18.89 -11.15
CA LEU A 138 -2.29 18.79 -10.00
C LEU A 138 -1.71 19.49 -8.78
N VAL A 139 -0.39 19.40 -8.61
CA VAL A 139 0.34 19.95 -7.46
C VAL A 139 0.34 21.49 -7.54
N GLY A 140 -0.25 22.13 -6.55
CA GLY A 140 -0.35 23.59 -6.48
C GLY A 140 -1.52 24.20 -7.25
N ALA A 141 -2.36 23.39 -7.89
CA ALA A 141 -3.66 23.88 -8.38
C ALA A 141 -4.50 24.35 -7.18
N PRO A 142 -5.13 25.54 -7.24
CA PRO A 142 -6.05 25.95 -6.20
C PRO A 142 -7.18 24.91 -6.07
N PRO A 143 -7.84 24.76 -4.90
CA PRO A 143 -8.83 23.72 -4.65
C PRO A 143 -10.13 23.90 -5.49
N ASN A 144 -10.01 24.53 -6.64
CA ASN A 144 -11.11 24.75 -7.56
C ASN A 144 -11.03 23.73 -8.71
N PRO A 145 -11.98 22.79 -8.82
CA PRO A 145 -12.00 21.76 -9.85
C PRO A 145 -12.05 22.30 -11.29
N THR A 146 -12.24 23.60 -11.48
CA THR A 146 -12.29 24.22 -12.81
C THR A 146 -10.91 24.55 -13.40
N THR A 147 -9.82 24.38 -12.64
CA THR A 147 -8.45 24.69 -13.08
C THR A 147 -7.59 23.44 -13.36
N VAL A 148 -8.05 22.25 -13.01
CA VAL A 148 -7.38 20.99 -13.37
C VAL A 148 -7.88 20.54 -14.74
N GLU A 149 -6.95 20.19 -15.63
CA GLU A 149 -7.31 19.62 -16.93
C GLU A 149 -8.23 18.41 -16.76
N PRO A 150 -9.41 18.38 -17.41
CA PRO A 150 -10.42 17.33 -17.19
C PRO A 150 -9.88 15.91 -17.43
N TRP A 151 -8.94 15.75 -18.36
CA TRP A 151 -8.34 14.46 -18.69
C TRP A 151 -7.46 13.92 -17.55
N LEU A 152 -6.75 14.80 -16.83
CA LEU A 152 -5.88 14.41 -15.69
C LEU A 152 -6.74 13.99 -14.49
N ALA A 153 -7.79 14.77 -14.19
CA ALA A 153 -8.76 14.39 -13.17
C ALA A 153 -9.41 13.03 -13.48
N ALA A 154 -9.73 12.76 -14.77
CA ALA A 154 -10.29 11.49 -15.19
C ALA A 154 -9.31 10.31 -15.02
N LYS A 155 -8.00 10.51 -15.22
CA LYS A 155 -6.99 9.48 -15.02
C LYS A 155 -6.86 9.10 -13.55
N VAL A 156 -6.66 10.09 -12.68
CA VAL A 156 -6.64 9.88 -11.23
C VAL A 156 -7.87 9.09 -10.80
N GLN A 157 -9.05 9.50 -11.29
CA GLN A 157 -10.31 8.83 -10.97
C GLN A 157 -10.35 7.39 -11.48
N ASN A 158 -9.89 7.13 -12.70
CA ASN A 158 -9.89 5.78 -13.28
C ASN A 158 -8.97 4.82 -12.51
N CYS A 159 -7.76 5.26 -12.14
CA CYS A 159 -6.84 4.44 -11.32
C CYS A 159 -7.43 4.21 -9.92
N ARG A 160 -7.99 5.23 -9.30
CA ARG A 160 -8.65 5.17 -8.00
C ARG A 160 -9.84 4.19 -8.01
N ASP A 161 -10.73 4.29 -8.99
CA ASP A 161 -11.90 3.42 -9.12
C ASP A 161 -11.47 1.97 -9.39
N SER A 162 -10.43 1.76 -10.20
CA SER A 162 -9.82 0.45 -10.44
C SER A 162 -9.26 -0.15 -9.15
N TYR A 163 -8.59 0.66 -8.33
CA TYR A 163 -8.08 0.24 -7.02
C TYR A 163 -9.22 -0.23 -6.10
N TYR A 164 -10.27 0.60 -5.93
CA TYR A 164 -11.38 0.25 -5.04
C TYR A 164 -12.18 -0.96 -5.55
N SER A 165 -12.38 -1.06 -6.87
CA SER A 165 -13.00 -2.23 -7.48
C SER A 165 -12.22 -3.51 -7.18
N ALA A 166 -10.89 -3.49 -7.35
CA ALA A 166 -10.03 -4.63 -7.08
C ALA A 166 -9.99 -4.97 -5.58
N MET A 167 -9.91 -3.96 -4.71
CA MET A 167 -9.93 -4.17 -3.26
C MET A 167 -11.26 -4.74 -2.76
N ASN A 168 -12.38 -4.37 -3.36
CA ASN A 168 -13.67 -4.97 -3.05
C ASN A 168 -13.70 -6.47 -3.38
N GLU A 169 -13.05 -6.89 -4.47
CA GLU A 169 -12.92 -8.33 -4.80
C GLU A 169 -11.97 -9.06 -3.83
N VAL A 170 -10.89 -8.39 -3.40
CA VAL A 170 -9.96 -8.92 -2.39
C VAL A 170 -10.68 -9.17 -1.07
N ASP A 171 -11.53 -8.24 -0.64
CA ASP A 171 -12.25 -8.30 0.62
C ASP A 171 -13.49 -9.21 0.56
N ALA A 172 -14.14 -9.34 -0.61
CA ALA A 172 -15.33 -10.16 -0.81
C ALA A 172 -15.05 -11.68 -0.69
N ARG A 173 -13.80 -12.11 -0.87
CA ARG A 173 -13.39 -13.48 -0.65
C ARG A 173 -12.76 -13.63 0.73
N PRO A 174 -13.53 -14.03 1.76
CA PRO A 174 -12.99 -14.25 3.08
C PRO A 174 -11.87 -15.29 3.00
N VAL A 175 -10.90 -15.17 3.90
CA VAL A 175 -9.92 -16.24 4.12
C VAL A 175 -10.72 -17.52 4.26
N ALA A 176 -10.58 -18.45 3.30
CA ALA A 176 -11.21 -19.76 3.43
C ALA A 176 -10.80 -20.28 4.79
N ALA A 177 -11.76 -20.54 5.66
CA ALA A 177 -11.48 -21.26 6.91
C ALA A 177 -10.66 -22.48 6.49
N ALA A 178 -9.48 -22.66 7.10
CA ALA A 178 -8.66 -23.82 6.83
C ALA A 178 -9.57 -25.06 6.79
N PRO A 179 -9.42 -25.97 5.80
CA PRO A 179 -10.30 -27.11 5.69
C PRO A 179 -10.38 -27.75 7.07
N ALA A 180 -11.59 -27.91 7.57
CA ALA A 180 -11.83 -28.51 8.88
C ALA A 180 -11.12 -29.88 8.88
N TYR A 181 -10.04 -29.98 9.62
CA TYR A 181 -9.36 -31.25 9.87
C TYR A 181 -10.35 -32.12 10.59
N VAL A 182 -10.86 -33.10 9.89
CA VAL A 182 -11.67 -34.18 10.49
C VAL A 182 -10.71 -35.09 11.25
N ALA A 183 -10.46 -34.73 12.50
CA ALA A 183 -9.71 -35.58 13.41
C ALA A 183 -10.54 -36.82 13.75
N PRO A 184 -9.92 -38.02 13.81
CA PRO A 184 -10.56 -39.17 14.44
C PRO A 184 -10.81 -38.82 15.92
N MET A 185 -12.04 -39.11 16.37
CA MET A 185 -12.54 -38.82 17.71
C MET A 185 -11.66 -39.44 18.80
N ALA A 186 -10.87 -38.59 19.48
CA ALA A 186 -10.43 -38.84 20.84
C ALA A 186 -10.53 -37.51 21.57
N ALA A 187 -11.35 -37.45 22.60
CA ALA A 187 -11.63 -36.24 23.36
C ALA A 187 -10.37 -35.70 24.05
N ALA A 188 -9.88 -34.55 23.57
CA ALA A 188 -8.95 -33.71 24.30
C ALA A 188 -9.64 -32.36 24.56
N PRO A 189 -9.32 -31.66 25.66
CA PRO A 189 -10.02 -30.43 26.07
C PRO A 189 -9.91 -29.35 24.98
N GLN A 190 -11.06 -28.75 24.65
CA GLN A 190 -11.14 -27.67 23.68
C GLN A 190 -10.25 -26.48 24.12
N PRO A 191 -9.33 -25.99 23.25
CA PRO A 191 -8.71 -24.71 23.50
C PRO A 191 -9.79 -23.62 23.47
N ALA A 192 -9.72 -22.69 24.43
CA ALA A 192 -10.63 -21.57 24.54
C ALA A 192 -10.72 -20.79 23.19
N PRO A 193 -11.90 -20.21 22.86
CA PRO A 193 -12.08 -19.49 21.60
C PRO A 193 -11.04 -18.37 21.50
N VAL A 194 -10.17 -18.42 20.48
CA VAL A 194 -9.27 -17.31 20.14
C VAL A 194 -10.13 -16.12 19.75
N SER A 195 -10.21 -15.14 20.61
CA SER A 195 -10.91 -13.89 20.37
C SER A 195 -10.31 -13.24 19.12
N ARG A 196 -11.15 -12.95 18.12
CA ARG A 196 -10.74 -12.22 16.90
C ARG A 196 -10.25 -10.84 17.32
N GLN A 197 -8.94 -10.66 17.29
CA GLN A 197 -8.33 -9.36 17.53
C GLN A 197 -8.65 -8.47 16.32
N GLN A 198 -9.50 -7.46 16.51
CA GLN A 198 -9.75 -6.44 15.48
C GLN A 198 -8.78 -5.30 15.68
N ALA A 199 -8.08 -4.91 14.61
CA ALA A 199 -7.15 -3.79 14.59
C ALA A 199 -7.73 -2.62 13.78
N TYR A 200 -7.68 -1.43 14.34
CA TYR A 200 -8.03 -0.17 13.68
C TYR A 200 -6.82 0.75 13.72
N ILE A 201 -6.59 1.52 12.65
CA ILE A 201 -5.46 2.43 12.58
C ILE A 201 -5.97 3.83 12.25
N THR A 202 -5.46 4.84 12.96
CA THR A 202 -5.66 6.25 12.65
C THR A 202 -4.31 6.94 12.49
N PHE A 203 -4.20 7.85 11.53
CA PHE A 203 -2.97 8.54 11.18
C PHE A 203 -2.96 9.97 11.71
N PHE A 204 -1.75 10.53 11.82
CA PHE A 204 -1.53 11.86 12.37
C PHE A 204 -0.63 12.70 11.45
N ASP A 205 -0.90 13.99 11.44
CA ASP A 205 -0.03 14.97 10.80
C ASP A 205 1.37 14.98 11.44
N PHE A 206 2.31 15.52 10.67
CA PHE A 206 3.68 15.69 11.16
C PHE A 206 3.69 16.57 12.42
N ASP A 207 4.38 16.07 13.45
CA ASP A 207 4.51 16.75 14.74
C ASP A 207 3.18 17.11 15.43
N ARG A 208 2.10 16.40 15.12
CA ARG A 208 0.78 16.61 15.72
C ARG A 208 0.30 15.37 16.49
N ALA A 209 -0.50 15.65 17.53
CA ALA A 209 -1.25 14.64 18.27
C ALA A 209 -2.77 14.91 18.19
N THR A 210 -3.20 15.82 17.33
CA THR A 210 -4.62 16.08 17.04
C THR A 210 -5.13 15.02 16.09
N VAL A 211 -6.22 14.36 16.45
CA VAL A 211 -6.86 13.36 15.58
C VAL A 211 -7.57 14.06 14.44
N THR A 212 -7.35 13.58 13.23
CA THR A 212 -7.96 14.12 12.00
C THR A 212 -9.46 13.79 11.92
N PRO A 213 -10.26 14.49 11.09
CA PRO A 213 -11.67 14.16 10.87
C PRO A 213 -11.89 12.70 10.45
N GLU A 214 -11.00 12.14 9.60
CA GLU A 214 -11.03 10.74 9.17
C GLU A 214 -10.74 9.81 10.35
N GLY A 215 -9.76 10.16 11.18
CA GLY A 215 -9.45 9.45 12.41
C GLY A 215 -10.64 9.44 13.37
N MET A 216 -11.40 10.53 13.47
CA MET A 216 -12.63 10.58 14.27
C MET A 216 -13.66 9.56 13.79
N THR A 217 -13.83 9.40 12.46
CA THR A 217 -14.75 8.40 11.89
C THR A 217 -14.31 6.98 12.25
N VAL A 218 -13.01 6.68 12.15
CA VAL A 218 -12.45 5.38 12.58
C VAL A 218 -12.72 5.14 14.07
N LEU A 219 -12.46 6.13 14.93
CA LEU A 219 -12.64 5.99 16.37
C LEU A 219 -14.12 5.87 16.77
N GLN A 220 -15.03 6.46 15.99
CA GLN A 220 -16.46 6.23 16.19
C GLN A 220 -16.81 4.76 15.91
N ALA A 221 -16.31 4.19 14.80
CA ALA A 221 -16.53 2.79 14.49
C ALA A 221 -15.93 1.84 15.54
N VAL A 222 -14.74 2.17 16.08
CA VAL A 222 -14.12 1.47 17.22
C VAL A 222 -15.05 1.48 18.42
N SER A 223 -15.53 2.66 18.80
CA SER A 223 -16.40 2.84 19.98
C SER A 223 -17.72 2.06 19.84
N ASP A 224 -18.31 2.09 18.64
CA ASP A 224 -19.53 1.33 18.34
C ASP A 224 -19.30 -0.17 18.40
N ASN A 225 -18.13 -0.65 17.95
CA ASN A 225 -17.78 -2.06 18.04
C ASN A 225 -17.58 -2.53 19.47
N VAL A 226 -16.81 -1.78 20.26
CA VAL A 226 -16.61 -2.07 21.69
C VAL A 226 -17.94 -2.15 22.44
N ARG A 227 -18.85 -1.19 22.21
CA ARG A 227 -20.17 -1.16 22.87
C ARG A 227 -21.08 -2.32 22.47
N ARG A 228 -21.02 -2.76 21.20
CA ARG A 228 -21.83 -3.90 20.70
C ARG A 228 -21.26 -5.25 21.10
N GLY A 229 -19.93 -5.37 21.08
CA GLY A 229 -19.24 -6.65 21.25
C GLY A 229 -18.96 -7.04 22.72
N GLY A 230 -19.20 -6.15 23.69
CA GLY A 230 -18.82 -6.39 25.09
C GLY A 230 -17.31 -6.61 25.27
N ALA A 231 -16.48 -5.96 24.44
CA ALA A 231 -15.04 -6.06 24.50
C ALA A 231 -14.51 -5.76 25.91
N VAL A 232 -13.59 -6.59 26.39
CA VAL A 232 -13.02 -6.49 27.73
C VAL A 232 -11.69 -5.75 27.76
N ASP A 233 -10.96 -5.71 26.63
CA ASP A 233 -9.66 -5.07 26.52
C ASP A 233 -9.53 -4.27 25.21
N VAL A 234 -9.12 -3.02 25.34
CA VAL A 234 -8.79 -2.13 24.23
C VAL A 234 -7.36 -1.63 24.40
N THR A 235 -6.45 -2.02 23.51
CA THR A 235 -5.07 -1.55 23.53
C THR A 235 -4.88 -0.46 22.48
N VAL A 236 -4.42 0.71 22.89
CA VAL A 236 -4.15 1.89 22.06
C VAL A 236 -2.65 2.10 21.97
N THR A 237 -2.04 1.80 20.83
CA THR A 237 -0.59 1.87 20.64
C THR A 237 -0.23 3.04 19.74
N GLY A 238 0.46 4.04 20.30
CA GLY A 238 0.96 5.21 19.57
C GLY A 238 2.33 4.97 18.95
N ASN A 239 2.49 5.42 17.69
CA ASN A 239 3.72 5.34 16.92
C ASN A 239 4.09 6.69 16.32
N THR A 240 5.38 6.83 15.94
CA THR A 240 5.92 7.99 15.21
C THR A 240 6.72 7.50 14.00
N ASP A 241 6.98 8.41 13.07
CA ASP A 241 8.07 8.20 12.12
C ASP A 241 9.44 8.34 12.83
N ARG A 242 10.52 8.10 12.08
CA ARG A 242 11.90 8.14 12.61
C ARG A 242 12.56 9.51 12.54
N SER A 243 11.76 10.57 12.35
CA SER A 243 12.27 11.93 12.37
C SER A 243 12.24 12.49 13.80
N GLY A 244 13.40 12.84 14.32
CA GLY A 244 13.55 13.35 15.69
C GLY A 244 14.36 12.41 16.57
N THR A 245 14.39 12.70 17.87
CA THR A 245 15.06 11.84 18.85
C THR A 245 14.12 10.81 19.44
N ASP A 246 14.64 9.66 19.86
CA ASP A 246 13.85 8.59 20.50
C ASP A 246 12.98 9.11 21.65
N GLY A 247 13.55 9.94 22.53
CA GLY A 247 12.83 10.50 23.69
C GLY A 247 11.68 11.41 23.25
N TYR A 248 11.91 12.20 22.20
CA TYR A 248 10.84 13.04 21.61
C TYR A 248 9.74 12.17 21.00
N ASN A 249 10.10 11.14 20.25
CA ASN A 249 9.19 10.23 19.57
C ASN A 249 8.36 9.41 20.56
N ILE A 250 8.94 8.95 21.66
CA ILE A 250 8.19 8.31 22.76
C ILE A 250 7.15 9.28 23.34
N ALA A 251 7.55 10.51 23.65
CA ALA A 251 6.62 11.50 24.20
C ALA A 251 5.49 11.87 23.21
N LEU A 252 5.79 11.98 21.91
CA LEU A 252 4.80 12.28 20.87
C LEU A 252 3.83 11.11 20.67
N SER A 253 4.33 9.89 20.64
CA SER A 253 3.50 8.69 20.53
C SER A 253 2.57 8.51 21.73
N GLN A 254 3.02 8.88 22.94
CA GLN A 254 2.18 8.90 24.14
C GLN A 254 1.05 9.92 23.99
N ARG A 255 1.36 11.17 23.59
CA ARG A 255 0.33 12.20 23.38
C ARG A 255 -0.72 11.76 22.35
N ARG A 256 -0.32 11.07 21.28
CA ARG A 256 -1.24 10.51 20.28
C ARG A 256 -2.14 9.43 20.86
N ALA A 257 -1.56 8.48 21.59
CA ALA A 257 -2.32 7.43 22.26
C ALA A 257 -3.33 7.99 23.25
N ASP A 258 -2.95 9.01 24.03
CA ASP A 258 -3.81 9.67 25.01
C ASP A 258 -4.95 10.46 24.34
N ALA A 259 -4.68 11.10 23.20
CA ALA A 259 -5.70 11.78 22.40
C ALA A 259 -6.76 10.78 21.88
N VAL A 260 -6.34 9.64 21.37
CA VAL A 260 -7.23 8.56 20.93
C VAL A 260 -8.03 8.01 22.13
N LYS A 261 -7.38 7.69 23.24
CA LYS A 261 -8.05 7.25 24.47
C LYS A 261 -9.12 8.22 24.93
N ALA A 262 -8.81 9.52 24.94
CA ALA A 262 -9.76 10.56 25.34
C ALA A 262 -11.01 10.59 24.43
N ILE A 263 -10.84 10.36 23.13
CA ILE A 263 -11.95 10.28 22.18
C ILE A 263 -12.80 9.02 22.43
N LEU A 264 -12.17 7.85 22.59
CA LEU A 264 -12.89 6.61 22.90
C LEU A 264 -13.71 6.71 24.17
N VAL A 265 -13.14 7.30 25.24
CA VAL A 265 -13.85 7.56 26.50
C VAL A 265 -15.04 8.51 26.29
N ARG A 266 -14.84 9.60 25.55
CA ARG A 266 -15.92 10.55 25.21
C ARG A 266 -17.04 9.89 24.39
N ASN A 267 -16.71 8.90 23.57
CA ASN A 267 -17.66 8.10 22.79
C ASN A 267 -18.30 6.97 23.61
N GLY A 268 -18.05 6.89 24.93
CA GLY A 268 -18.71 5.98 25.84
C GLY A 268 -17.98 4.65 26.08
N VAL A 269 -16.72 4.51 25.68
CA VAL A 269 -15.89 3.36 26.07
C VAL A 269 -15.37 3.54 27.47
N SER A 270 -15.50 2.53 28.33
CA SER A 270 -15.04 2.61 29.74
C SER A 270 -13.52 2.84 29.79
N PRO A 271 -13.02 3.83 30.54
CA PRO A 271 -11.59 4.08 30.67
C PRO A 271 -10.81 2.90 31.28
N GLY A 272 -11.48 2.04 32.08
CA GLY A 272 -10.86 0.88 32.71
C GLY A 272 -10.52 -0.26 31.77
N VAL A 273 -11.12 -0.30 30.56
CA VAL A 273 -10.79 -1.31 29.54
C VAL A 273 -9.75 -0.81 28.53
N ILE A 274 -9.29 0.45 28.62
CA ILE A 274 -8.37 1.05 27.65
C ILE A 274 -6.97 1.14 28.23
N VAL A 275 -6.03 0.45 27.61
CA VAL A 275 -4.59 0.54 27.91
C VAL A 275 -3.91 1.34 26.81
N SER A 276 -3.19 2.42 27.18
CA SER A 276 -2.38 3.23 26.24
C SER A 276 -0.93 2.78 26.31
N VAL A 277 -0.29 2.61 25.15
CA VAL A 277 1.11 2.21 25.00
C VAL A 277 1.81 3.17 24.04
N ALA A 278 2.94 3.73 24.44
CA ALA A 278 3.81 4.52 23.58
C ALA A 278 4.95 3.66 23.04
N LYS A 279 5.12 3.63 21.73
CA LYS A 279 6.19 2.88 21.05
C LYS A 279 7.22 3.80 20.38
N GLY A 280 6.92 5.11 20.27
CA GLY A 280 7.78 6.00 19.50
C GLY A 280 7.99 5.47 18.08
N GLU A 281 9.22 5.39 17.66
CA GLU A 281 9.62 4.88 16.35
C GLU A 281 10.02 3.39 16.34
N ALA A 282 9.89 2.69 17.48
CA ALA A 282 10.42 1.32 17.65
C ALA A 282 9.63 0.26 16.85
N GLN A 283 8.38 0.55 16.47
CA GLN A 283 7.54 -0.38 15.72
C GLN A 283 6.96 0.31 14.47
N PRO A 284 7.81 0.63 13.47
CA PRO A 284 7.37 1.29 12.27
C PRO A 284 6.46 0.37 11.45
N LEU A 285 5.37 0.93 10.90
CA LEU A 285 4.54 0.23 9.92
C LEU A 285 5.29 0.03 8.60
N VAL A 286 6.11 1.01 8.24
CA VAL A 286 7.01 0.98 7.09
C VAL A 286 8.45 1.16 7.59
N ALA A 287 9.32 0.23 7.20
CA ALA A 287 10.74 0.34 7.54
C ALA A 287 11.39 1.53 6.82
N THR A 288 11.98 2.45 7.59
CA THR A 288 12.68 3.64 7.07
C THR A 288 14.05 3.77 7.73
N ALA A 289 14.96 4.49 7.08
CA ALA A 289 16.20 4.91 7.72
C ALA A 289 15.94 5.87 8.88
N ASP A 290 16.90 6.02 9.76
CA ASP A 290 16.86 6.99 10.85
C ASP A 290 16.79 8.43 10.32
N GLY A 291 16.09 9.31 11.03
CA GLY A 291 15.85 10.70 10.61
C GLY A 291 14.81 10.88 9.50
N MET A 292 14.24 9.82 8.95
CA MET A 292 13.29 9.90 7.84
C MET A 292 11.86 10.15 8.32
N ARG A 293 11.17 11.06 7.59
CA ARG A 293 9.74 11.29 7.76
C ARG A 293 8.95 10.27 6.97
N GLU A 294 8.05 9.55 7.64
CA GLU A 294 7.16 8.58 7.02
C GLU A 294 5.73 8.72 7.58
N PRO A 295 4.79 9.24 6.80
CA PRO A 295 3.41 9.46 7.26
C PRO A 295 2.74 8.22 7.82
N GLN A 296 3.01 7.05 7.24
CA GLN A 296 2.39 5.79 7.67
C GLN A 296 2.88 5.35 9.05
N ASN A 297 4.08 5.76 9.44
CA ASN A 297 4.61 5.50 10.78
C ASN A 297 4.01 6.44 11.85
N ARG A 298 3.36 7.53 11.43
CA ARG A 298 2.67 8.47 12.31
C ARG A 298 1.25 8.00 12.58
N ASN A 299 1.10 6.94 13.35
CA ASN A 299 -0.21 6.32 13.54
C ASN A 299 -0.47 5.96 15.02
N VAL A 300 -1.74 5.67 15.30
CA VAL A 300 -2.17 4.96 16.50
C VAL A 300 -2.94 3.73 16.05
N ALA A 301 -2.51 2.56 16.50
CA ALA A 301 -3.22 1.31 16.32
C ALA A 301 -4.10 1.02 17.55
N VAL A 302 -5.35 0.67 17.33
CA VAL A 302 -6.32 0.27 18.35
C VAL A 302 -6.68 -1.19 18.16
N PHE A 303 -6.39 -2.01 19.14
CA PHE A 303 -6.71 -3.44 19.15
C PHE A 303 -7.83 -3.70 20.14
N ILE A 304 -8.85 -4.44 19.71
CA ILE A 304 -10.01 -4.85 20.53
C ILE A 304 -9.93 -6.38 20.72
N LYS A 305 -10.04 -6.82 21.98
CA LYS A 305 -10.12 -8.24 22.35
C LYS A 305 -11.44 -8.55 23.04
#